data_e0642926a4f9bf6948d11ec7ded2b728
#
_entry.id   e0642926a4f9bf6948d11ec7ded2b728
#
_cell.length_a   1.000
_cell.length_b   1.000
_cell.length_c   1.000
_cell.angle_alpha   90.00
_cell.angle_beta   90.00
_cell.angle_gamma   90.00
#
_symmetry.space_group_name_H-M   'P 1'
#
loop_
_entity.id
_entity.type
_entity.pdbx_description
1 polymer ?
#
loop_
_entity_poly.entity_id
_entity_poly.type
_entity_poly.pdbx_seq_one_letter_code
_entity_poly.pdbx_strand_id
1 'polypeptide(L)'
;MKRIFGASLAVAVAALIAAASIVPSEAAPRRRAPLTNAYDGIWSVSIVTQRGDCDRGYRYPLRITGGHVVKADTDPVYAVAGAVGRGGVIGVTVAGGGKSATGYGRLARNAGRGVWRTSDGRCSGQWSAERRE
;
A
#
# COMPACT_ATOMS: atom_id res chain seq x y z
N MET A 1 89.62 -21.27 -2.09
CA MET A 1 88.33 -21.33 -2.75
C MET A 1 87.25 -21.01 -1.73
N LYS A 2 86.66 -19.86 -1.82
CA LYS A 2 85.51 -19.46 -0.95
C LYS A 2 84.24 -19.75 -1.70
N ARG A 3 83.43 -20.65 -1.18
CA ARG A 3 82.13 -20.88 -1.65
C ARG A 3 81.15 -19.88 -1.00
N ILE A 4 80.59 -19.03 -1.79
CA ILE A 4 79.53 -18.13 -1.36
C ILE A 4 78.23 -18.85 -1.43
N PHE A 5 77.65 -19.23 -0.32
CA PHE A 5 76.30 -19.76 -0.30
C PHE A 5 75.36 -18.57 -0.29
N GLY A 6 74.77 -18.33 -1.42
CA GLY A 6 73.67 -17.37 -1.49
C GLY A 6 72.42 -17.96 -0.86
N ALA A 7 72.06 -17.43 0.28
CA ALA A 7 70.77 -17.74 0.89
C ALA A 7 69.69 -16.96 0.14
N SER A 8 68.92 -17.66 -0.66
CA SER A 8 67.73 -17.14 -1.28
C SER A 8 66.65 -17.04 -0.20
N LEU A 9 66.39 -15.83 0.27
CA LEU A 9 65.19 -15.57 1.06
C LEU A 9 63.99 -15.59 0.11
N ALA A 10 63.24 -16.66 0.15
CA ALA A 10 61.90 -16.68 -0.44
C ALA A 10 60.96 -15.92 0.45
N VAL A 11 60.63 -14.70 0.06
CA VAL A 11 59.54 -13.94 0.69
C VAL A 11 58.25 -14.54 0.20
N ALA A 12 57.59 -15.32 1.05
CA ALA A 12 56.23 -15.77 0.81
C ALA A 12 55.30 -14.58 1.14
N VAL A 13 54.84 -13.92 0.11
CA VAL A 13 53.76 -12.93 0.23
C VAL A 13 52.45 -13.73 0.38
N ALA A 14 52.01 -13.87 1.61
CA ALA A 14 50.67 -14.38 1.88
C ALA A 14 49.66 -13.31 1.48
N ALA A 15 49.07 -13.43 0.33
CA ALA A 15 47.91 -12.60 -0.06
C ALA A 15 46.72 -13.02 0.80
N LEU A 16 46.43 -12.25 1.82
CA LEU A 16 45.16 -12.33 2.57
C LEU A 16 44.05 -11.84 1.65
N ILE A 17 43.38 -12.79 1.00
CA ILE A 17 42.13 -12.52 0.30
C ILE A 17 41.10 -12.36 1.40
N ALA A 18 40.79 -11.13 1.76
CA ALA A 18 39.64 -10.82 2.58
C ALA A 18 38.41 -11.15 1.73
N ALA A 19 37.80 -12.30 1.97
CA ALA A 19 36.51 -12.61 1.43
C ALA A 19 35.51 -11.62 2.06
N ALA A 20 35.17 -10.59 1.32
CA ALA A 20 34.08 -9.71 1.69
C ALA A 20 32.79 -10.54 1.63
N SER A 21 32.33 -10.99 2.77
CA SER A 21 31.01 -11.63 2.88
C SER A 21 29.96 -10.56 2.55
N ILE A 22 29.43 -10.62 1.34
CA ILE A 22 28.28 -9.80 0.97
C ILE A 22 27.10 -10.41 1.73
N VAL A 23 26.79 -9.84 2.88
CA VAL A 23 25.55 -10.16 3.58
C VAL A 23 24.42 -9.52 2.78
N PRO A 24 23.45 -10.29 2.27
CA PRO A 24 22.30 -9.68 1.63
C PRO A 24 21.61 -8.80 2.65
N SER A 25 21.55 -7.52 2.34
CA SER A 25 20.80 -6.55 3.12
C SER A 25 19.33 -6.93 3.02
N GLU A 26 18.74 -7.47 4.09
CA GLU A 26 17.29 -7.62 4.15
C GLU A 26 16.69 -6.22 4.01
N ALA A 27 15.88 -6.05 2.94
CA ALA A 27 15.14 -4.82 2.77
C ALA A 27 14.30 -4.58 4.03
N ALA A 28 14.50 -3.46 4.71
CA ALA A 28 13.67 -3.08 5.85
C ALA A 28 12.19 -3.16 5.42
N PRO A 29 11.30 -3.77 6.22
CA PRO A 29 9.90 -3.83 5.88
C PRO A 29 9.42 -2.40 5.61
N ARG A 30 8.76 -2.20 4.46
CA ARG A 30 8.21 -0.90 4.11
C ARG A 30 7.28 -0.48 5.24
N ARG A 31 7.66 0.53 5.97
CA ARG A 31 6.78 1.13 6.96
C ARG A 31 5.56 1.66 6.23
N ARG A 32 4.37 1.18 6.62
CA ARG A 32 3.13 1.80 6.18
C ARG A 32 3.17 3.26 6.60
N ALA A 33 2.76 4.15 5.72
CA ALA A 33 2.60 5.55 6.07
C ALA A 33 1.73 5.63 7.34
N PRO A 34 2.12 6.43 8.36
CA PRO A 34 1.33 6.57 9.56
C PRO A 34 -0.07 7.09 9.20
N LEU A 35 -1.10 6.56 9.88
CA LEU A 35 -2.46 7.01 9.70
C LEU A 35 -2.58 8.48 10.10
N THR A 36 -3.50 9.19 9.46
CA THR A 36 -3.82 10.58 9.76
C THR A 36 -5.28 10.71 10.15
N ASN A 37 -5.58 11.60 11.09
CA ASN A 37 -6.95 11.98 11.43
C ASN A 37 -7.44 13.22 10.66
N ALA A 38 -6.63 13.74 9.76
CA ALA A 38 -6.94 14.96 9.01
C ALA A 38 -8.20 14.82 8.13
N TYR A 39 -8.62 13.62 7.82
CA TYR A 39 -9.77 13.33 6.96
C TYR A 39 -10.93 12.67 7.71
N ASP A 40 -10.90 12.66 9.02
CA ASP A 40 -11.97 12.07 9.82
C ASP A 40 -13.30 12.77 9.56
N GLY A 41 -14.38 12.00 9.58
CA GLY A 41 -15.73 12.49 9.36
C GLY A 41 -16.57 11.54 8.51
N ILE A 42 -17.73 12.03 8.09
CA ILE A 42 -18.65 11.32 7.20
C ILE A 42 -18.38 11.76 5.77
N TRP A 43 -18.24 10.78 4.90
CA TRP A 43 -17.97 10.98 3.49
C TRP A 43 -19.06 10.35 2.63
N SER A 44 -19.49 11.04 1.61
CA SER A 44 -20.36 10.50 0.56
C SER A 44 -19.50 10.03 -0.59
N VAL A 45 -19.57 8.75 -0.92
CA VAL A 45 -18.78 8.13 -1.97
C VAL A 45 -19.68 7.78 -3.15
N SER A 46 -19.28 8.24 -4.33
CA SER A 46 -19.94 7.92 -5.60
C SER A 46 -19.07 6.96 -6.39
N ILE A 47 -19.63 5.83 -6.76
CA ILE A 47 -18.96 4.77 -7.54
C ILE A 47 -19.51 4.80 -8.97
N VAL A 48 -18.61 4.77 -9.94
CA VAL A 48 -18.95 4.69 -11.35
C VAL A 48 -18.27 3.46 -11.95
N THR A 49 -19.06 2.58 -12.56
CA THR A 49 -18.55 1.42 -13.28
C THR A 49 -18.24 1.81 -14.72
N GLN A 50 -16.99 1.62 -15.11
CA GLN A 50 -16.51 1.89 -16.47
C GLN A 50 -16.31 0.60 -17.27
N ARG A 51 -16.11 -0.52 -16.58
CA ARG A 51 -15.85 -1.82 -17.21
C ARG A 51 -16.60 -2.90 -16.44
N GLY A 52 -17.23 -3.81 -17.16
CA GLY A 52 -17.97 -4.95 -16.62
C GLY A 52 -19.46 -4.68 -16.43
N ASP A 53 -20.17 -5.70 -15.93
CA ASP A 53 -21.64 -5.73 -15.84
C ASP A 53 -22.17 -5.27 -14.48
N CYS A 54 -21.33 -4.74 -13.62
CA CYS A 54 -21.75 -4.25 -12.30
C CYS A 54 -22.62 -3.02 -12.45
N ASP A 55 -23.41 -2.70 -11.42
CA ASP A 55 -24.25 -1.51 -11.40
C ASP A 55 -23.46 -0.27 -11.86
N ARG A 56 -24.04 0.50 -12.75
CA ARG A 56 -23.34 1.62 -13.39
C ARG A 56 -22.90 2.70 -12.43
N GLY A 57 -23.64 2.89 -11.37
CA GLY A 57 -23.30 3.89 -10.37
C GLY A 57 -24.16 3.74 -9.13
N TYR A 58 -23.56 4.02 -8.00
CA TYR A 58 -24.27 4.07 -6.74
C TYR A 58 -23.48 4.95 -5.76
N ARG A 59 -24.17 5.39 -4.73
CA ARG A 59 -23.64 6.26 -3.71
C ARG A 59 -23.88 5.67 -2.34
N TYR A 60 -22.90 5.72 -1.47
CA TYR A 60 -23.04 5.27 -0.09
C TYR A 60 -22.15 6.08 0.86
N PRO A 61 -22.54 6.14 2.14
CA PRO A 61 -21.74 6.84 3.14
C PRO A 61 -20.64 5.95 3.69
N LEU A 62 -19.49 6.57 3.97
CA LEU A 62 -18.41 5.97 4.74
C LEU A 62 -18.04 6.90 5.90
N ARG A 63 -17.49 6.32 6.95
CA ARG A 63 -16.93 7.07 8.07
C ARG A 63 -15.43 6.87 8.11
N ILE A 64 -14.71 7.95 8.33
CA ILE A 64 -13.28 7.89 8.64
C ILE A 64 -13.10 8.31 10.08
N THR A 65 -12.44 7.46 10.88
CA THR A 65 -12.18 7.70 12.31
C THR A 65 -10.75 7.29 12.62
N GLY A 66 -9.94 8.24 13.09
CA GLY A 66 -8.52 7.99 13.36
C GLY A 66 -7.75 7.47 12.14
N GLY A 67 -8.16 7.85 10.93
CA GLY A 67 -7.61 7.36 9.68
C GLY A 67 -8.09 5.98 9.26
N HIS A 68 -9.00 5.35 10.01
CA HIS A 68 -9.62 4.08 9.63
C HIS A 68 -10.92 4.33 8.89
N VAL A 69 -11.08 3.65 7.75
CA VAL A 69 -12.32 3.70 6.96
C VAL A 69 -13.23 2.58 7.40
N VAL A 70 -14.44 2.93 7.80
CA VAL A 70 -15.46 1.99 8.28
C VAL A 70 -16.81 2.33 7.66
N LYS A 71 -17.79 1.44 7.82
CA LYS A 71 -19.15 1.74 7.41
C LYS A 71 -19.72 2.86 8.25
N ALA A 72 -20.50 3.74 7.61
CA ALA A 72 -21.29 4.75 8.31
C ALA A 72 -22.69 4.26 8.67
N ASP A 73 -23.17 3.17 8.07
CA ASP A 73 -24.46 2.54 8.34
C ASP A 73 -24.29 1.20 9.05
N THR A 74 -25.43 0.58 9.39
CA THR A 74 -25.47 -0.69 10.11
C THR A 74 -25.88 -1.87 9.22
N ASP A 75 -25.87 -1.71 7.89
CA ASP A 75 -26.25 -2.77 6.96
C ASP A 75 -25.31 -3.98 7.11
N PRO A 76 -25.81 -5.17 7.49
CA PRO A 76 -24.96 -6.33 7.69
C PRO A 76 -24.54 -7.03 6.39
N VAL A 77 -25.08 -6.62 5.25
CA VAL A 77 -24.85 -7.28 3.94
C VAL A 77 -23.43 -7.09 3.46
N TYR A 78 -22.77 -6.02 3.85
CA TYR A 78 -21.42 -5.73 3.41
C TYR A 78 -20.52 -5.26 4.57
N ALA A 79 -19.22 -5.42 4.39
CA ALA A 79 -18.19 -4.98 5.31
C ALA A 79 -17.23 -4.02 4.60
N VAL A 80 -16.72 -3.04 5.33
CA VAL A 80 -15.77 -2.06 4.82
C VAL A 80 -14.57 -2.00 5.74
N ALA A 81 -13.39 -2.00 5.17
CA ALA A 81 -12.15 -1.80 5.89
C ALA A 81 -11.20 -0.97 5.03
N GLY A 82 -10.48 -0.07 5.65
CA GLY A 82 -9.51 0.74 4.92
C GLY A 82 -8.76 1.68 5.83
N ALA A 83 -7.83 2.42 5.24
CA ALA A 83 -6.97 3.34 5.97
C ALA A 83 -6.59 4.54 5.09
N VAL A 84 -6.39 5.67 5.75
CA VAL A 84 -5.92 6.92 5.15
C VAL A 84 -4.57 7.27 5.77
N GLY A 85 -3.55 7.32 4.93
CA GLY A 85 -2.21 7.71 5.32
C GLY A 85 -1.95 9.21 5.14
N ARG A 86 -0.78 9.64 5.56
CA ARG A 86 -0.31 11.00 5.33
C ARG A 86 -0.41 11.37 3.86
N GLY A 87 -0.76 12.62 3.59
CA GLY A 87 -0.96 13.11 2.23
C GLY A 87 -2.29 12.67 1.62
N GLY A 88 -3.15 11.97 2.38
CA GLY A 88 -4.48 11.58 1.94
C GLY A 88 -4.54 10.30 1.09
N VAL A 89 -3.46 9.54 1.00
CA VAL A 89 -3.47 8.26 0.28
C VAL A 89 -4.43 7.31 0.98
N ILE A 90 -5.39 6.78 0.26
CA ILE A 90 -6.45 5.94 0.79
C ILE A 90 -6.54 4.60 0.04
N GLY A 91 -6.72 3.53 0.80
CA GLY A 91 -7.06 2.21 0.30
C GLY A 91 -8.24 1.67 1.07
N VAL A 92 -9.23 1.12 0.38
CA VAL A 92 -10.46 0.60 0.96
C VAL A 92 -10.84 -0.72 0.31
N THR A 93 -11.22 -1.68 1.13
CA THR A 93 -11.81 -2.93 0.67
C THR A 93 -13.27 -3.01 1.12
N VAL A 94 -14.15 -3.33 0.20
CA VAL A 94 -15.57 -3.57 0.45
C VAL A 94 -15.87 -5.02 0.10
N ALA A 95 -16.49 -5.76 1.00
CA ALA A 95 -16.80 -7.16 0.80
C ALA A 95 -18.25 -7.47 1.19
N GLY A 96 -18.93 -8.26 0.37
CA GLY A 96 -20.30 -8.68 0.62
C GLY A 96 -20.77 -9.68 -0.42
N GLY A 97 -21.63 -10.61 -0.02
CA GLY A 97 -22.22 -11.60 -0.94
C GLY A 97 -21.19 -12.51 -1.62
N GLY A 98 -20.06 -12.81 -0.96
CA GLY A 98 -18.98 -13.61 -1.55
C GLY A 98 -18.11 -12.86 -2.56
N LYS A 99 -18.31 -11.56 -2.72
CA LYS A 99 -17.58 -10.69 -3.64
C LYS A 99 -16.82 -9.62 -2.87
N SER A 100 -15.76 -9.12 -3.45
CA SER A 100 -15.04 -7.98 -2.88
C SER A 100 -14.55 -7.03 -3.98
N ALA A 101 -14.35 -5.79 -3.58
CA ALA A 101 -13.78 -4.76 -4.42
C ALA A 101 -12.79 -3.94 -3.61
N THR A 102 -11.76 -3.45 -4.27
CA THR A 102 -10.74 -2.60 -3.64
C THR A 102 -10.66 -1.28 -4.38
N GLY A 103 -10.68 -0.19 -3.63
CA GLY A 103 -10.51 1.15 -4.13
C GLY A 103 -9.21 1.77 -3.64
N TYR A 104 -8.56 2.52 -4.51
CA TYR A 104 -7.35 3.27 -4.21
C TYR A 104 -7.47 4.68 -4.74
N GLY A 105 -6.90 5.61 -4.03
CA GLY A 105 -6.92 6.99 -4.47
C GLY A 105 -6.31 7.94 -3.46
N ARG A 106 -6.76 9.17 -3.53
CA ARG A 106 -6.25 10.24 -2.67
C ARG A 106 -7.36 11.18 -2.25
N LEU A 107 -7.35 11.51 -0.98
CA LEU A 107 -8.16 12.57 -0.41
C LEU A 107 -7.34 13.87 -0.37
N ALA A 108 -7.99 14.99 -0.61
CA ALA A 108 -7.41 16.32 -0.48
C ALA A 108 -8.48 17.25 0.08
N ARG A 109 -8.26 17.78 1.28
CA ARG A 109 -9.24 18.62 1.99
C ARG A 109 -10.56 17.86 2.23
N ASN A 110 -11.63 18.25 1.55
CA ASN A 110 -12.97 17.70 1.72
C ASN A 110 -13.45 16.88 0.52
N ALA A 111 -12.55 16.54 -0.37
CA ALA A 111 -12.85 15.77 -1.58
C ALA A 111 -11.83 14.66 -1.80
N GLY A 112 -12.19 13.68 -2.60
CA GLY A 112 -11.29 12.63 -3.00
C GLY A 112 -11.72 11.95 -4.27
N ARG A 113 -10.81 11.22 -4.88
CA ARG A 113 -11.05 10.44 -6.08
C ARG A 113 -10.05 9.32 -6.21
N GLY A 114 -10.42 8.34 -6.99
CA GLY A 114 -9.56 7.21 -7.28
C GLY A 114 -10.18 6.23 -8.23
N VAL A 115 -9.64 5.03 -8.21
CA VAL A 115 -10.08 3.90 -9.03
C VAL A 115 -10.48 2.74 -8.13
N TRP A 116 -11.29 1.85 -8.65
CA TRP A 116 -11.69 0.63 -7.97
C TRP A 116 -11.76 -0.54 -8.93
N ARG A 117 -11.66 -1.73 -8.38
CA ARG A 117 -11.84 -2.98 -9.14
C ARG A 117 -12.34 -4.09 -8.23
N THR A 118 -13.08 -5.01 -8.81
CA THR A 118 -13.45 -6.25 -8.11
C THR A 118 -12.27 -7.22 -8.06
N SER A 119 -12.24 -8.08 -7.05
CA SER A 119 -11.16 -9.05 -6.86
C SER A 119 -11.09 -10.09 -7.98
N ASP A 120 -12.20 -10.39 -8.63
CA ASP A 120 -12.26 -11.28 -9.80
C ASP A 120 -11.89 -10.58 -11.12
N GLY A 121 -11.67 -9.27 -11.09
CA GLY A 121 -11.31 -8.47 -12.28
C GLY A 121 -12.45 -8.21 -13.25
N ARG A 122 -13.68 -8.59 -12.93
CA ARG A 122 -14.84 -8.42 -13.85
C ARG A 122 -15.28 -6.99 -13.99
N CYS A 123 -15.24 -6.22 -12.92
CA CYS A 123 -15.68 -4.83 -12.92
C CYS A 123 -14.60 -3.91 -12.41
N SER A 124 -14.57 -2.71 -12.96
CA SER A 124 -13.69 -1.64 -12.51
C SER A 124 -14.25 -0.29 -12.92
N GLY A 125 -13.71 0.76 -12.32
CA GLY A 125 -14.13 2.11 -12.63
C GLY A 125 -13.45 3.14 -11.75
N GLN A 126 -14.14 4.24 -11.54
CA GLN A 126 -13.68 5.36 -10.74
C GLN A 126 -14.61 5.59 -9.56
N TRP A 127 -14.07 6.22 -8.54
CA TRP A 127 -14.85 6.72 -7.42
C TRP A 127 -14.48 8.17 -7.13
N SER A 128 -15.43 8.90 -6.59
CA SER A 128 -15.22 10.22 -6.02
C SER A 128 -15.88 10.29 -4.65
N ALA A 129 -15.40 11.18 -3.81
CA ALA A 129 -15.92 11.32 -2.47
C ALA A 129 -15.92 12.79 -2.04
N GLU A 130 -16.87 13.11 -1.18
CA GLU A 130 -17.00 14.43 -0.55
C GLU A 130 -17.26 14.27 0.93
N ARG A 131 -16.53 15.03 1.76
CA ARG A 131 -16.80 15.07 3.19
C ARG A 131 -18.06 15.85 3.45
N ARG A 132 -18.94 15.30 4.28
CA ARG A 132 -20.22 15.91 4.66
C ARG A 132 -20.18 16.52 6.05
N GLU A 133 -19.44 15.89 6.97
CA GLU A 133 -19.29 16.32 8.35
C GLU A 133 -17.89 16.03 8.91
#